data_0d2200055760620c32255ff4516a5fe4
#
_entry.id   0d2200055760620c32255ff4516a5fe4
#
_cell.length_a   1.000
_cell.length_b   1.000
_cell.length_c   1.000
_cell.angle_alpha   90.00
_cell.angle_beta   90.00
_cell.angle_gamma   90.00
#
_symmetry.space_group_name_H-M   'P 1'
#
loop_
_entity.id
_entity.type
_entity.pdbx_description
1 polymer ?
#
loop_
_entity_poly.entity_id
_entity_poly.type
_entity_poly.pdbx_seq_one_letter_code
_entity_poly.pdbx_strand_id
1 'polypeptide(L)'
;MHIGHKKLIDTAVLIAKARGLVPAVYTFSNHPQELLGHSVNRLCSNEDRVKYMTALGIKLVDMVEFTKQIRSLPPKEFIDMLAERLNPAVIVAGYNYTFGMKKAGDTAMLEKLATARNIDVAVIPPVLANKKPVSSTRIRELIERGDVQQAQLLLGRTHNITGTAQAVPGNANRFSIKRSSSVLLPADGAYICFADTEDSFRPAAVWVEKGNIELSLLGEACDIDGKTVTVRFTRLLHPIKDNNPPSWDKDINTAKIYFGEGY
;
A
#
# COMPACT_ATOMS: atom_id res chain seq x y z
N MET A 1 -0.99 -1.78 2.58
CA MET A 1 -2.11 -2.56 3.18
C MET A 1 -2.61 -3.56 2.15
N HIS A 2 -3.17 -4.70 2.55
CA HIS A 2 -3.71 -5.75 1.70
C HIS A 2 -4.99 -6.34 2.34
N ILE A 3 -5.68 -7.25 1.66
CA ILE A 3 -6.98 -7.81 2.13
C ILE A 3 -6.90 -8.43 3.52
N GLY A 4 -5.74 -8.96 3.94
CA GLY A 4 -5.53 -9.42 5.33
C GLY A 4 -5.60 -8.27 6.35
N HIS A 5 -4.98 -7.12 6.06
CA HIS A 5 -5.11 -5.92 6.91
C HIS A 5 -6.54 -5.36 6.88
N LYS A 6 -7.20 -5.39 5.71
CA LYS A 6 -8.61 -5.00 5.61
C LYS A 6 -9.48 -5.82 6.55
N LYS A 7 -9.30 -7.14 6.61
CA LYS A 7 -10.05 -8.03 7.51
C LYS A 7 -9.86 -7.66 8.99
N LEU A 8 -8.63 -7.30 9.40
CA LEU A 8 -8.34 -6.83 10.76
C LEU A 8 -9.11 -5.54 11.07
N ILE A 9 -9.06 -4.57 10.15
CA ILE A 9 -9.73 -3.27 10.30
C ILE A 9 -11.25 -3.45 10.32
N ASP A 10 -11.81 -4.21 9.37
CA ASP A 10 -13.25 -4.48 9.32
C ASP A 10 -13.74 -5.10 10.65
N THR A 11 -12.95 -6.03 11.21
CA THR A 11 -13.29 -6.64 12.52
C THR A 11 -13.22 -5.63 13.65
N ALA A 12 -12.17 -4.80 13.70
CA ALA A 12 -12.05 -3.76 14.72
C ALA A 12 -13.19 -2.74 14.65
N VAL A 13 -13.58 -2.31 13.45
CA VAL A 13 -14.71 -1.38 13.22
C VAL A 13 -16.03 -2.03 13.64
N LEU A 14 -16.24 -3.32 13.30
CA LEU A 14 -17.44 -4.04 13.69
C LEU A 14 -17.58 -4.17 15.23
N ILE A 15 -16.49 -4.56 15.91
CA ILE A 15 -16.47 -4.67 17.38
C ILE A 15 -16.70 -3.29 18.01
N ALA A 16 -16.03 -2.25 17.50
CA ALA A 16 -16.19 -0.90 18.00
C ALA A 16 -17.63 -0.42 17.89
N LYS A 17 -18.27 -0.64 16.75
CA LYS A 17 -19.68 -0.31 16.53
C LYS A 17 -20.62 -1.06 17.50
N ALA A 18 -20.38 -2.35 17.70
CA ALA A 18 -21.22 -3.18 18.59
C ALA A 18 -21.10 -2.80 20.07
N ARG A 19 -19.95 -2.27 20.49
CA ARG A 19 -19.65 -1.92 21.89
C ARG A 19 -19.66 -0.42 22.20
N GLY A 20 -19.98 0.44 21.22
CA GLY A 20 -19.92 1.90 21.41
C GLY A 20 -18.50 2.44 21.61
N LEU A 21 -17.50 1.78 21.02
CA LEU A 21 -16.08 2.15 21.12
C LEU A 21 -15.61 2.94 19.92
N VAL A 22 -14.45 3.60 20.02
CA VAL A 22 -13.78 4.29 18.92
C VAL A 22 -12.80 3.34 18.23
N PRO A 23 -12.98 3.00 16.92
CA PRO A 23 -12.05 2.15 16.22
C PRO A 23 -10.74 2.90 15.96
N ALA A 24 -9.63 2.37 16.45
CA ALA A 24 -8.30 2.94 16.38
C ALA A 24 -7.29 1.97 15.77
N VAL A 25 -6.24 2.52 15.18
CA VAL A 25 -5.06 1.77 14.70
C VAL A 25 -3.81 2.36 15.31
N TYR A 26 -3.01 1.51 15.97
CA TYR A 26 -1.64 1.81 16.34
C TYR A 26 -0.71 1.23 15.27
N THR A 27 0.15 2.07 14.70
CA THR A 27 1.04 1.64 13.60
C THR A 27 2.33 2.47 13.59
N PHE A 28 3.30 2.04 12.77
CA PHE A 28 4.59 2.71 12.64
C PHE A 28 4.70 3.48 11.32
N SER A 29 5.29 4.68 11.37
CA SER A 29 5.56 5.53 10.20
C SER A 29 6.73 5.02 9.36
N ASN A 30 7.73 4.39 10.00
CA ASN A 30 8.88 3.75 9.37
C ASN A 30 8.79 2.22 9.51
N HIS A 31 9.57 1.52 8.69
CA HIS A 31 9.63 0.06 8.79
C HIS A 31 10.70 -0.35 9.81
N PRO A 32 10.47 -1.36 10.67
CA PRO A 32 11.48 -1.81 11.65
C PRO A 32 12.87 -2.15 11.07
N GLN A 33 12.94 -2.59 9.81
CA GLN A 33 14.19 -2.88 9.12
C GLN A 33 14.97 -1.61 8.72
N GLU A 34 14.30 -0.46 8.58
CA GLU A 34 14.96 0.81 8.28
C GLU A 34 15.87 1.25 9.41
N LEU A 35 15.55 0.91 10.68
CA LEU A 35 16.44 1.10 11.82
C LEU A 35 17.74 0.28 11.75
N LEU A 36 17.77 -0.74 10.90
CA LEU A 36 18.95 -1.59 10.67
C LEU A 36 19.71 -1.18 9.41
N GLY A 37 19.35 -0.03 8.80
CA GLY A 37 19.98 0.46 7.58
C GLY A 37 19.52 -0.23 6.29
N HIS A 38 18.47 -1.06 6.36
CA HIS A 38 17.89 -1.68 5.17
C HIS A 38 16.84 -0.77 4.54
N SER A 39 16.96 -0.47 3.26
CA SER A 39 15.86 0.15 2.53
C SER A 39 14.71 -0.84 2.35
N VAL A 40 13.47 -0.41 2.63
CA VAL A 40 12.28 -1.25 2.46
C VAL A 40 11.38 -0.65 1.41
N ASN A 41 11.19 -1.37 0.33
CA ASN A 41 10.21 -1.03 -0.70
C ASN A 41 8.78 -1.15 -0.12
N ARG A 42 8.11 -0.02 0.05
CA ARG A 42 6.76 0.05 0.61
C ARG A 42 5.70 -0.24 -0.44
N LEU A 43 4.58 -0.85 -0.04
CA LEU A 43 3.43 -1.10 -0.92
C LEU A 43 2.48 0.09 -1.04
N CYS A 44 2.66 1.13 -0.24
CA CYS A 44 1.97 2.42 -0.29
C CYS A 44 2.65 3.41 0.63
N SER A 45 2.43 4.70 0.41
CA SER A 45 2.89 5.78 1.28
C SER A 45 2.18 5.77 2.65
N ASN A 46 2.67 6.56 3.60
CA ASN A 46 2.00 6.71 4.90
C ASN A 46 0.67 7.46 4.74
N GLU A 47 0.63 8.46 3.87
CA GLU A 47 -0.56 9.23 3.53
C GLU A 47 -1.66 8.32 2.98
N ASP A 48 -1.31 7.44 2.02
CA ASP A 48 -2.24 6.45 1.48
C ASP A 48 -2.69 5.46 2.55
N ARG A 49 -1.79 5.04 3.44
CA ARG A 49 -2.18 4.14 4.56
C ARG A 49 -3.25 4.78 5.43
N VAL A 50 -3.09 6.05 5.80
CA VAL A 50 -4.09 6.78 6.58
C VAL A 50 -5.39 6.89 5.82
N LYS A 51 -5.36 7.33 4.53
CA LYS A 51 -6.55 7.41 3.68
C LYS A 51 -7.31 6.08 3.62
N TYR A 52 -6.60 4.95 3.41
CA TYR A 52 -7.24 3.63 3.37
C TYR A 52 -7.85 3.21 4.71
N MET A 53 -7.16 3.44 5.82
CA MET A 53 -7.68 3.12 7.16
C MET A 53 -8.92 3.95 7.48
N THR A 54 -8.89 5.25 7.20
CA THR A 54 -10.04 6.15 7.42
C THR A 54 -11.23 5.78 6.53
N ALA A 55 -10.99 5.45 5.25
CA ALA A 55 -12.04 5.00 4.33
C ALA A 55 -12.71 3.68 4.79
N LEU A 56 -11.99 2.83 5.53
CA LEU A 56 -12.51 1.61 6.13
C LEU A 56 -13.22 1.85 7.48
N GLY A 57 -13.30 3.09 7.96
CA GLY A 57 -14.05 3.46 9.16
C GLY A 57 -13.21 3.67 10.41
N ILE A 58 -11.87 3.60 10.34
CA ILE A 58 -10.99 3.97 11.46
C ILE A 58 -11.17 5.46 11.78
N LYS A 59 -11.30 5.79 13.05
CA LYS A 59 -11.51 7.15 13.56
C LYS A 59 -10.24 7.75 14.18
N LEU A 60 -9.34 6.91 14.66
CA LEU A 60 -8.07 7.34 15.26
C LEU A 60 -6.92 6.51 14.65
N VAL A 61 -5.97 7.18 14.02
CA VAL A 61 -4.73 6.57 13.54
C VAL A 61 -3.58 7.12 14.36
N ASP A 62 -3.06 6.31 15.27
CA ASP A 62 -1.87 6.62 16.06
C ASP A 62 -0.64 6.08 15.33
N MET A 63 -0.05 6.92 14.51
CA MET A 63 1.12 6.59 13.70
C MET A 63 2.38 7.16 14.33
N VAL A 64 3.16 6.31 14.98
CA VAL A 64 4.38 6.69 15.68
C VAL A 64 5.64 6.23 14.94
N GLU A 65 6.77 6.84 15.22
CA GLU A 65 8.04 6.35 14.72
C GLU A 65 8.47 5.10 15.50
N PHE A 66 8.88 4.04 14.79
CA PHE A 66 9.51 2.87 15.42
C PHE A 66 10.96 3.21 15.79
N THR A 67 11.18 3.55 17.05
CA THR A 67 12.47 3.97 17.59
C THR A 67 13.25 2.80 18.23
N LYS A 68 14.53 3.04 18.55
CA LYS A 68 15.32 2.07 19.33
C LYS A 68 14.68 1.78 20.69
N GLN A 69 14.04 2.76 21.32
CA GLN A 69 13.33 2.61 22.59
C GLN A 69 12.16 1.62 22.44
N ILE A 70 11.25 1.84 21.48
CA ILE A 70 10.13 0.93 21.22
C ILE A 70 10.62 -0.48 20.88
N ARG A 71 11.68 -0.60 20.08
CA ARG A 71 12.30 -1.88 19.72
C ARG A 71 12.82 -2.67 20.93
N SER A 72 13.31 -1.97 21.97
CA SER A 72 13.90 -2.59 23.16
C SER A 72 12.88 -2.92 24.25
N LEU A 73 11.61 -2.50 24.12
CA LEU A 73 10.58 -2.77 25.12
C LEU A 73 10.33 -4.27 25.26
N PRO A 74 10.41 -4.82 26.49
CA PRO A 74 9.89 -6.16 26.77
C PRO A 74 8.42 -6.28 26.40
N PRO A 75 7.90 -7.48 26.07
CA PRO A 75 6.49 -7.64 25.68
C PRO A 75 5.50 -7.03 26.67
N LYS A 76 5.72 -7.20 27.98
CA LYS A 76 4.86 -6.62 29.02
C LYS A 76 4.81 -5.09 28.94
N GLU A 77 5.98 -4.44 28.88
CA GLU A 77 6.09 -2.97 28.82
C GLU A 77 5.47 -2.40 27.53
N PHE A 78 5.58 -3.14 26.41
CA PHE A 78 4.91 -2.76 25.15
C PHE A 78 3.38 -2.75 25.32
N ILE A 79 2.79 -3.74 25.99
CA ILE A 79 1.35 -3.77 26.26
C ILE A 79 0.96 -2.69 27.28
N ASP A 80 1.80 -2.43 28.28
CA ASP A 80 1.60 -1.35 29.24
C ASP A 80 1.52 0.00 28.54
N MET A 81 2.48 0.28 27.65
CA MET A 81 2.52 1.49 26.82
C MET A 81 1.26 1.64 25.96
N LEU A 82 0.80 0.57 25.31
CA LEU A 82 -0.44 0.61 24.53
C LEU A 82 -1.67 0.88 25.39
N ALA A 83 -1.75 0.26 26.58
CA ALA A 83 -2.84 0.46 27.52
C ALA A 83 -2.89 1.91 28.02
N GLU A 84 -1.78 2.48 28.40
CA GLU A 84 -1.67 3.88 28.86
C GLU A 84 -2.00 4.87 27.75
N ARG A 85 -1.52 4.60 26.51
CA ARG A 85 -1.64 5.53 25.39
C ARG A 85 -3.01 5.57 24.74
N LEU A 86 -3.67 4.40 24.61
CA LEU A 86 -4.92 4.25 23.85
C LEU A 86 -6.09 3.79 24.70
N ASN A 87 -5.85 3.31 25.91
CA ASN A 87 -6.87 2.73 26.82
C ASN A 87 -7.83 1.78 26.06
N PRO A 88 -7.29 0.75 25.35
CA PRO A 88 -8.12 -0.10 24.50
C PRO A 88 -8.98 -1.04 25.37
N ALA A 89 -10.27 -1.17 25.02
CA ALA A 89 -11.13 -2.21 25.59
C ALA A 89 -10.92 -3.55 24.86
N VAL A 90 -10.51 -3.52 23.57
CA VAL A 90 -10.26 -4.70 22.75
C VAL A 90 -9.03 -4.46 21.87
N ILE A 91 -8.14 -5.44 21.80
CA ILE A 91 -7.03 -5.47 20.84
C ILE A 91 -7.34 -6.49 19.74
N VAL A 92 -7.32 -6.07 18.48
CA VAL A 92 -7.48 -6.93 17.32
C VAL A 92 -6.12 -7.18 16.69
N ALA A 93 -5.69 -8.43 16.62
CA ALA A 93 -4.37 -8.81 16.09
C ALA A 93 -4.49 -9.94 15.06
N GLY A 94 -3.53 -10.03 14.13
CA GLY A 94 -3.44 -11.16 13.21
C GLY A 94 -2.85 -12.40 13.88
N TYR A 95 -3.16 -13.59 13.36
CA TYR A 95 -2.69 -14.89 13.86
C TYR A 95 -1.17 -14.99 14.04
N ASN A 96 -0.40 -14.24 13.26
CA ASN A 96 1.07 -14.24 13.26
C ASN A 96 1.65 -12.95 13.87
N TYR A 97 0.85 -12.25 14.68
CA TYR A 97 1.30 -11.02 15.34
C TYR A 97 2.42 -11.33 16.31
N THR A 98 3.49 -10.54 16.22
CA THR A 98 4.60 -10.59 17.18
C THR A 98 4.94 -9.18 17.65
N PHE A 99 5.34 -9.03 18.89
CA PHE A 99 5.64 -7.74 19.50
C PHE A 99 6.75 -7.84 20.56
N GLY A 100 7.16 -6.66 21.06
CA GLY A 100 8.21 -6.56 22.05
C GLY A 100 9.61 -6.87 21.52
N MET A 101 10.58 -6.73 22.37
CA MET A 101 12.01 -6.91 22.06
C MET A 101 12.25 -8.28 21.41
N LYS A 102 12.97 -8.29 20.27
CA LYS A 102 13.28 -9.50 19.50
C LYS A 102 12.06 -10.34 19.10
N LYS A 103 10.87 -9.73 19.03
CA LYS A 103 9.60 -10.43 18.72
C LYS A 103 9.27 -11.53 19.76
N ALA A 104 9.63 -11.33 21.03
CA ALA A 104 9.44 -12.31 22.08
C ALA A 104 7.97 -12.53 22.47
N GLY A 105 7.07 -11.57 22.15
CA GLY A 105 5.63 -11.71 22.33
C GLY A 105 4.97 -12.29 21.10
N ASP A 106 4.05 -13.21 21.29
CA ASP A 106 3.15 -13.80 20.32
C ASP A 106 1.67 -13.56 20.72
N THR A 107 0.73 -14.13 19.97
CA THR A 107 -0.71 -13.97 20.24
C THR A 107 -1.13 -14.57 21.58
N ALA A 108 -0.56 -15.67 22.01
CA ALA A 108 -0.87 -16.29 23.31
C ALA A 108 -0.38 -15.41 24.49
N MET A 109 0.81 -14.85 24.35
CA MET A 109 1.33 -13.89 25.31
C MET A 109 0.52 -12.58 25.29
N LEU A 110 0.07 -12.12 24.11
CA LEU A 110 -0.83 -10.96 24.00
C LEU A 110 -2.11 -11.18 24.80
N GLU A 111 -2.78 -12.31 24.61
CA GLU A 111 -4.01 -12.65 25.35
C GLU A 111 -3.76 -12.63 26.86
N LYS A 112 -2.69 -13.28 27.33
CA LYS A 112 -2.34 -13.31 28.76
C LYS A 112 -2.10 -11.92 29.33
N LEU A 113 -1.30 -11.09 28.65
CA LEU A 113 -0.92 -9.76 29.14
C LEU A 113 -2.09 -8.77 29.07
N ALA A 114 -2.93 -8.85 28.03
CA ALA A 114 -4.11 -8.00 27.84
C ALA A 114 -5.21 -8.34 28.86
N THR A 115 -5.51 -9.63 29.06
CA THR A 115 -6.50 -10.08 30.07
C THR A 115 -6.15 -9.62 31.48
N ALA A 116 -4.85 -9.60 31.83
CA ALA A 116 -4.40 -9.09 33.14
C ALA A 116 -4.70 -7.58 33.34
N ARG A 117 -5.14 -6.88 32.27
CA ARG A 117 -5.55 -5.46 32.24
C ARG A 117 -7.01 -5.26 31.91
N ASN A 118 -7.83 -6.32 31.94
CA ASN A 118 -9.22 -6.29 31.48
C ASN A 118 -9.39 -5.84 30.03
N ILE A 119 -8.41 -6.15 29.16
CA ILE A 119 -8.47 -5.89 27.72
C ILE A 119 -8.76 -7.19 26.99
N ASP A 120 -9.83 -7.23 26.20
CA ASP A 120 -10.16 -8.38 25.38
C ASP A 120 -9.20 -8.47 24.17
N VAL A 121 -9.00 -9.69 23.65
CA VAL A 121 -8.20 -9.92 22.44
C VAL A 121 -8.99 -10.67 21.39
N ALA A 122 -8.95 -10.20 20.16
CA ALA A 122 -9.52 -10.89 19.01
C ALA A 122 -8.39 -11.24 18.04
N VAL A 123 -8.03 -12.52 17.94
CA VAL A 123 -7.02 -13.02 17.02
C VAL A 123 -7.69 -13.42 15.70
N ILE A 124 -7.28 -12.79 14.59
CA ILE A 124 -7.87 -12.99 13.28
C ILE A 124 -7.06 -14.01 12.48
N PRO A 125 -7.70 -15.07 11.96
CA PRO A 125 -7.02 -16.06 11.13
C PRO A 125 -6.53 -15.47 9.80
N PRO A 126 -5.59 -16.15 9.11
CA PRO A 126 -5.06 -15.68 7.84
C PRO A 126 -6.16 -15.60 6.77
N VAL A 127 -6.12 -14.56 5.96
CA VAL A 127 -6.86 -14.52 4.70
C VAL A 127 -6.05 -15.29 3.67
N LEU A 128 -6.68 -16.31 3.06
CA LEU A 128 -6.05 -17.16 2.07
C LEU A 128 -6.44 -16.72 0.65
N ALA A 129 -5.48 -16.74 -0.26
CA ALA A 129 -5.68 -16.64 -1.70
C ALA A 129 -4.90 -17.77 -2.37
N ASN A 130 -5.60 -18.60 -3.14
CA ASN A 130 -5.04 -19.83 -3.74
C ASN A 130 -4.38 -20.74 -2.68
N LYS A 131 -5.08 -20.99 -1.57
CA LYS A 131 -4.65 -21.83 -0.43
C LYS A 131 -3.37 -21.35 0.28
N LYS A 132 -2.87 -20.16 -0.02
CA LYS A 132 -1.68 -19.56 0.62
C LYS A 132 -2.07 -18.27 1.35
N PRO A 133 -1.49 -17.97 2.52
CA PRO A 133 -1.71 -16.73 3.22
C PRO A 133 -1.34 -15.52 2.35
N VAL A 134 -2.19 -14.48 2.42
CA VAL A 134 -1.87 -13.18 1.82
C VAL A 134 -0.85 -12.47 2.70
N SER A 135 0.26 -12.03 2.11
CA SER A 135 1.32 -11.33 2.82
C SER A 135 1.94 -10.21 1.98
N SER A 136 2.52 -9.24 2.65
CA SER A 136 3.23 -8.14 1.97
C SER A 136 4.42 -8.64 1.13
N THR A 137 5.11 -9.70 1.57
CA THR A 137 6.23 -10.31 0.82
C THR A 137 5.75 -10.85 -0.52
N ARG A 138 4.70 -11.69 -0.51
CA ARG A 138 4.12 -12.24 -1.73
C ARG A 138 3.64 -11.15 -2.70
N ILE A 139 3.09 -10.05 -2.18
CA ILE A 139 2.63 -8.93 -3.01
C ILE A 139 3.82 -8.19 -3.63
N ARG A 140 4.91 -7.97 -2.88
CA ARG A 140 6.13 -7.36 -3.43
C ARG A 140 6.69 -8.19 -4.58
N GLU A 141 6.81 -9.50 -4.40
CA GLU A 141 7.27 -10.44 -5.44
C GLU A 141 6.42 -10.37 -6.73
N LEU A 142 5.10 -10.20 -6.60
CA LEU A 142 4.22 -10.02 -7.76
C LEU A 142 4.48 -8.69 -8.48
N ILE A 143 4.60 -7.59 -7.73
CA ILE A 143 4.87 -6.26 -8.29
C ILE A 143 6.25 -6.24 -8.96
N GLU A 144 7.28 -6.78 -8.32
CA GLU A 144 8.65 -6.88 -8.83
C GLU A 144 8.76 -7.72 -10.12
N ARG A 145 7.78 -8.58 -10.37
CA ARG A 145 7.67 -9.35 -11.64
C ARG A 145 6.73 -8.69 -12.67
N GLY A 146 6.13 -7.55 -12.33
CA GLY A 146 5.16 -6.86 -13.19
C GLY A 146 3.75 -7.44 -13.16
N ASP A 147 3.47 -8.46 -12.32
CA ASP A 147 2.14 -9.07 -12.19
C ASP A 147 1.23 -8.20 -11.29
N VAL A 148 0.96 -6.99 -11.77
CA VAL A 148 0.13 -6.00 -11.06
C VAL A 148 -1.32 -6.47 -10.93
N GLN A 149 -1.80 -7.31 -11.83
CA GLN A 149 -3.16 -7.87 -11.79
C GLN A 149 -3.33 -8.83 -10.60
N GLN A 150 -2.41 -9.78 -10.42
CA GLN A 150 -2.45 -10.66 -9.25
C GLN A 150 -2.16 -9.90 -7.95
N ALA A 151 -1.27 -8.91 -7.99
CA ALA A 151 -1.03 -8.02 -6.86
C ALA A 151 -2.30 -7.27 -6.45
N GLN A 152 -3.10 -6.78 -7.40
CA GLN A 152 -4.38 -6.10 -7.17
C GLN A 152 -5.38 -7.00 -6.41
N LEU A 153 -5.49 -8.27 -6.77
CA LEU A 153 -6.38 -9.23 -6.07
C LEU A 153 -5.97 -9.38 -4.59
N LEU A 154 -4.68 -9.45 -4.31
CA LEU A 154 -4.17 -9.59 -2.95
C LEU A 154 -4.20 -8.26 -2.16
N LEU A 155 -4.00 -7.14 -2.84
CA LEU A 155 -4.12 -5.81 -2.25
C LEU A 155 -5.58 -5.44 -1.94
N GLY A 156 -6.54 -5.92 -2.75
CA GLY A 156 -7.93 -5.45 -2.76
C GLY A 156 -8.09 -4.06 -3.37
N ARG A 157 -7.07 -3.58 -4.08
CA ARG A 157 -7.00 -2.30 -4.81
C ARG A 157 -5.89 -2.34 -5.84
N THR A 158 -5.88 -1.42 -6.79
CA THR A 158 -4.74 -1.25 -7.71
C THR A 158 -3.47 -0.87 -6.94
N HIS A 159 -2.33 -1.33 -7.42
CA HIS A 159 -1.04 -0.77 -7.01
C HIS A 159 -0.89 0.63 -7.61
N ASN A 160 -0.46 1.59 -6.82
CA ASN A 160 -0.37 2.97 -7.25
C ASN A 160 0.93 3.66 -6.81
N ILE A 161 1.36 4.61 -7.64
CA ILE A 161 2.51 5.47 -7.39
C ILE A 161 2.04 6.92 -7.52
N THR A 162 2.40 7.75 -6.56
CA THR A 162 2.09 9.18 -6.59
C THR A 162 3.36 9.99 -6.84
N GLY A 163 3.26 11.01 -7.67
CA GLY A 163 4.34 11.92 -7.98
C GLY A 163 3.84 13.20 -8.64
N THR A 164 4.77 14.07 -9.01
CA THR A 164 4.49 15.29 -9.77
C THR A 164 4.74 15.04 -11.24
N ALA A 165 3.78 15.36 -12.09
CA ALA A 165 3.93 15.29 -13.54
C ALA A 165 4.83 16.42 -14.04
N GLN A 166 5.65 16.14 -15.02
CA GLN A 166 6.51 17.09 -15.72
C GLN A 166 6.35 16.87 -17.24
N ALA A 167 5.92 17.91 -17.95
CA ALA A 167 5.69 17.81 -19.39
C ALA A 167 6.97 17.40 -20.13
N VAL A 168 6.81 16.49 -21.10
CA VAL A 168 7.90 16.11 -21.99
C VAL A 168 7.86 17.03 -23.21
N PRO A 169 8.93 17.79 -23.51
CA PRO A 169 8.95 18.71 -24.65
C PRO A 169 8.57 18.03 -25.97
N GLY A 170 7.73 18.70 -26.74
CA GLY A 170 7.30 18.24 -28.08
C GLY A 170 6.16 17.23 -28.08
N ASN A 171 5.56 16.91 -26.91
CA ASN A 171 4.40 16.00 -26.82
C ASN A 171 3.40 16.47 -25.76
N ALA A 172 2.21 16.90 -26.21
CA ALA A 172 1.20 17.50 -25.36
C ALA A 172 0.56 16.56 -24.31
N ASN A 173 0.60 15.23 -24.53
CA ASN A 173 -0.03 14.24 -23.65
C ASN A 173 0.99 13.38 -22.89
N ARG A 174 2.29 13.70 -23.01
CA ARG A 174 3.36 12.88 -22.42
C ARG A 174 4.03 13.59 -21.26
N PHE A 175 4.17 12.86 -20.15
CA PHE A 175 4.69 13.41 -18.89
C PHE A 175 5.67 12.42 -18.27
N SER A 176 6.75 12.91 -17.70
CA SER A 176 7.55 12.16 -16.75
C SER A 176 6.98 12.35 -15.35
N ILE A 177 7.10 11.32 -14.49
CA ILE A 177 6.57 11.38 -13.11
C ILE A 177 7.73 11.39 -12.10
N LYS A 178 7.92 12.53 -11.45
CA LYS A 178 8.83 12.66 -10.32
C LYS A 178 8.15 12.14 -9.07
N ARG A 179 8.53 10.94 -8.63
CA ARG A 179 7.91 10.26 -7.48
C ARG A 179 8.05 11.05 -6.19
N SER A 180 6.98 11.07 -5.39
CA SER A 180 6.95 11.71 -4.06
C SER A 180 7.35 10.78 -2.92
N SER A 181 7.45 9.47 -3.16
CA SER A 181 7.72 8.46 -2.12
C SER A 181 8.49 7.25 -2.64
N SER A 182 9.07 6.46 -1.71
CA SER A 182 9.77 5.20 -1.98
C SER A 182 8.82 3.99 -2.10
N VAL A 183 7.64 4.17 -2.68
CA VAL A 183 6.74 3.05 -3.00
C VAL A 183 7.37 2.18 -4.08
N LEU A 184 7.25 0.85 -3.92
CA LEU A 184 7.80 -0.14 -4.84
C LEU A 184 7.30 0.10 -6.26
N LEU A 185 8.22 0.21 -7.21
CA LEU A 185 7.87 0.22 -8.63
C LEU A 185 7.59 -1.21 -9.11
N PRO A 186 6.67 -1.39 -10.06
CA PRO A 186 6.60 -2.65 -10.78
C PRO A 186 7.83 -2.85 -11.67
N ALA A 187 8.00 -4.06 -12.20
CA ALA A 187 9.08 -4.37 -13.14
C ALA A 187 9.12 -3.40 -14.31
N ASP A 188 10.29 -3.25 -14.92
CA ASP A 188 10.45 -2.47 -16.15
C ASP A 188 9.51 -3.02 -17.25
N GLY A 189 8.64 -2.17 -17.78
CA GLY A 189 7.60 -2.60 -18.70
C GLY A 189 6.68 -1.47 -19.14
N ALA A 190 5.88 -1.76 -20.17
CA ALA A 190 4.75 -0.95 -20.58
C ALA A 190 3.47 -1.43 -19.90
N TYR A 191 2.68 -0.51 -19.37
CA TYR A 191 1.50 -0.79 -18.56
C TYR A 191 0.27 -0.01 -19.04
N ILE A 192 -0.89 -0.63 -18.90
CA ILE A 192 -2.19 0.04 -18.92
C ILE A 192 -2.43 0.56 -17.50
N CYS A 193 -2.74 1.84 -17.39
CA CYS A 193 -2.93 2.53 -16.13
C CYS A 193 -4.11 3.51 -16.18
N PHE A 194 -4.47 4.04 -15.02
CA PHE A 194 -5.18 5.30 -14.90
C PHE A 194 -4.26 6.33 -14.27
N ALA A 195 -4.32 7.55 -14.78
CA ALA A 195 -3.74 8.74 -14.18
C ALA A 195 -4.85 9.51 -13.44
N ASP A 196 -4.70 9.64 -12.14
CA ASP A 196 -5.67 10.26 -11.24
C ASP A 196 -5.05 11.55 -10.68
N THR A 197 -5.65 12.68 -11.00
CA THR A 197 -5.32 14.01 -10.48
C THR A 197 -6.49 14.53 -9.67
N GLU A 198 -6.34 15.69 -9.01
CA GLU A 198 -7.45 16.34 -8.31
C GLU A 198 -8.64 16.61 -9.23
N ASP A 199 -8.37 16.97 -10.50
CA ASP A 199 -9.39 17.43 -11.44
C ASP A 199 -9.80 16.38 -12.47
N SER A 200 -9.07 15.27 -12.59
CA SER A 200 -9.30 14.30 -13.67
C SER A 200 -8.90 12.87 -13.30
N PHE A 201 -9.63 11.93 -13.86
CA PHE A 201 -9.32 10.50 -13.82
C PHE A 201 -9.32 9.97 -15.25
N ARG A 202 -8.13 9.69 -15.81
CA ARG A 202 -7.97 9.38 -17.22
C ARG A 202 -7.20 8.09 -17.45
N PRO A 203 -7.56 7.33 -18.49
CA PRO A 203 -6.74 6.23 -18.97
C PRO A 203 -5.37 6.74 -19.45
N ALA A 204 -4.35 5.92 -19.25
CA ALA A 204 -2.97 6.22 -19.65
C ALA A 204 -2.22 4.95 -20.04
N ALA A 205 -1.31 5.08 -20.98
CA ALA A 205 -0.21 4.16 -21.19
C ALA A 205 0.99 4.65 -20.36
N VAL A 206 1.64 3.73 -19.65
CA VAL A 206 2.72 4.07 -18.72
C VAL A 206 3.93 3.17 -18.98
N TRP A 207 5.10 3.73 -18.97
CA TRP A 207 6.37 3.01 -19.07
C TRP A 207 7.16 3.18 -17.80
N VAL A 208 7.62 2.06 -17.27
CA VAL A 208 8.55 2.00 -16.14
C VAL A 208 9.87 1.46 -16.69
N GLU A 209 10.93 2.24 -16.58
CA GLU A 209 12.26 1.83 -17.04
C GLU A 209 13.34 2.40 -16.11
N LYS A 210 14.18 1.51 -15.55
CA LYS A 210 15.33 1.87 -14.69
C LYS A 210 14.97 2.87 -13.58
N GLY A 211 13.77 2.71 -13.01
CA GLY A 211 13.29 3.55 -11.91
C GLY A 211 12.59 4.85 -12.33
N ASN A 212 12.54 5.15 -13.63
CA ASN A 212 11.80 6.26 -14.19
C ASN A 212 10.38 5.84 -14.56
N ILE A 213 9.47 6.80 -14.54
CA ILE A 213 8.09 6.61 -14.98
C ILE A 213 7.78 7.68 -15.98
N GLU A 214 7.33 7.27 -17.16
CA GLU A 214 6.72 8.15 -18.13
C GLU A 214 5.30 7.68 -18.43
N LEU A 215 4.38 8.61 -18.63
CA LEU A 215 3.02 8.31 -19.02
C LEU A 215 2.59 9.10 -20.25
N SER A 216 1.68 8.52 -21.01
CA SER A 216 0.92 9.22 -22.03
C SER A 216 -0.56 9.11 -21.70
N LEU A 217 -1.21 10.26 -21.51
CA LEU A 217 -2.67 10.31 -21.35
C LEU A 217 -3.35 9.89 -22.65
N LEU A 218 -4.43 9.13 -22.55
CA LEU A 218 -5.25 8.76 -23.69
C LEU A 218 -6.41 9.76 -23.86
N GLY A 219 -6.85 9.96 -25.11
CA GLY A 219 -7.92 10.90 -25.45
C GLY A 219 -7.43 12.32 -25.70
N GLU A 220 -8.29 13.30 -25.43
CA GLU A 220 -8.00 14.71 -25.65
C GLU A 220 -6.82 15.21 -24.80
N ALA A 221 -6.10 16.20 -25.32
CA ALA A 221 -4.99 16.82 -24.61
C ALA A 221 -5.46 17.41 -23.27
N CYS A 222 -4.70 17.11 -22.22
CA CYS A 222 -4.97 17.60 -20.88
C CYS A 222 -3.65 17.99 -20.22
N ASP A 223 -3.55 19.25 -19.83
CA ASP A 223 -2.36 19.73 -19.14
C ASP A 223 -2.39 19.32 -17.66
N ILE A 224 -1.44 18.49 -17.30
CA ILE A 224 -1.20 18.05 -15.91
C ILE A 224 0.22 18.43 -15.45
N ASP A 225 0.92 19.30 -16.17
CA ASP A 225 2.26 19.75 -15.79
C ASP A 225 2.24 20.40 -14.41
N GLY A 226 3.19 20.05 -13.57
CA GLY A 226 3.29 20.49 -12.19
C GLY A 226 2.24 19.91 -11.22
N LYS A 227 1.22 19.20 -11.72
CA LYS A 227 0.17 18.60 -10.87
C LYS A 227 0.63 17.32 -10.19
N THR A 228 0.05 17.06 -9.03
CA THR A 228 0.18 15.75 -8.37
C THR A 228 -0.66 14.71 -9.10
N VAL A 229 -0.03 13.62 -9.51
CA VAL A 229 -0.66 12.51 -10.24
C VAL A 229 -0.48 11.22 -9.47
N THR A 230 -1.55 10.45 -9.33
CA THR A 230 -1.51 9.06 -8.86
C THR A 230 -1.67 8.13 -10.06
N VAL A 231 -0.61 7.43 -10.42
CA VAL A 231 -0.60 6.41 -11.47
C VAL A 231 -1.08 5.09 -10.87
N ARG A 232 -2.20 4.57 -11.36
CA ARG A 232 -2.83 3.32 -10.92
C ARG A 232 -2.57 2.21 -11.94
N PHE A 233 -1.72 1.27 -11.60
CA PHE A 233 -1.32 0.17 -12.49
C PHE A 233 -2.42 -0.88 -12.60
N THR A 234 -2.94 -1.10 -13.81
CA THR A 234 -4.03 -2.04 -14.07
C THR A 234 -3.53 -3.33 -14.70
N ARG A 235 -2.65 -3.23 -15.71
CA ARG A 235 -2.17 -4.40 -16.46
C ARG A 235 -0.79 -4.15 -17.07
N LEU A 236 0.06 -5.17 -17.04
CA LEU A 236 1.29 -5.22 -17.84
C LEU A 236 0.93 -5.53 -19.30
N LEU A 237 1.37 -4.70 -20.23
CA LEU A 237 1.29 -4.98 -21.68
C LEU A 237 2.43 -5.91 -22.11
N HIS A 238 3.65 -5.49 -21.85
CA HIS A 238 4.85 -6.29 -22.06
C HIS A 238 6.02 -5.79 -21.21
N PRO A 239 6.98 -6.65 -20.86
CA PRO A 239 8.21 -6.21 -20.22
C PRO A 239 9.10 -5.43 -21.18
N ILE A 240 9.82 -4.42 -20.68
CA ILE A 240 10.90 -3.74 -21.39
C ILE A 240 12.19 -4.52 -21.15
N LYS A 241 12.89 -4.87 -22.22
CA LYS A 241 14.19 -5.55 -22.19
C LYS A 241 15.15 -4.78 -23.11
N ASP A 242 16.45 -4.88 -22.87
CA ASP A 242 17.48 -4.17 -23.65
C ASP A 242 17.36 -4.35 -25.17
N ASN A 243 16.83 -5.49 -25.62
CA ASN A 243 16.60 -5.82 -27.03
C ASN A 243 15.17 -5.52 -27.53
N ASN A 244 14.29 -4.99 -26.69
CA ASN A 244 12.91 -4.66 -27.04
C ASN A 244 12.54 -3.31 -26.41
N PRO A 245 13.02 -2.19 -27.00
CA PRO A 245 12.72 -0.86 -26.50
C PRO A 245 11.21 -0.57 -26.58
N PRO A 246 10.68 0.34 -25.75
CA PRO A 246 9.29 0.72 -25.79
C PRO A 246 8.89 1.27 -27.17
N SER A 247 7.80 0.75 -27.70
CA SER A 247 7.17 1.29 -28.92
C SER A 247 5.97 2.13 -28.50
N TRP A 248 6.22 3.41 -28.23
CA TRP A 248 5.21 4.35 -27.70
C TRP A 248 3.88 4.29 -28.46
N ASP A 249 3.91 4.41 -29.80
CA ASP A 249 2.70 4.43 -30.63
C ASP A 249 1.94 3.10 -30.55
N LYS A 250 2.65 1.97 -30.58
CA LYS A 250 2.03 0.65 -30.46
C LYS A 250 1.42 0.44 -29.09
N ASP A 251 2.09 0.84 -28.04
CA ASP A 251 1.64 0.68 -26.65
C ASP A 251 0.43 1.59 -26.38
N ILE A 252 0.46 2.85 -26.85
CA ILE A 252 -0.68 3.77 -26.77
C ILE A 252 -1.88 3.20 -27.51
N ASN A 253 -1.70 2.70 -28.75
CA ASN A 253 -2.79 2.10 -29.52
C ASN A 253 -3.36 0.84 -28.82
N THR A 254 -2.49 -0.01 -28.26
CA THR A 254 -2.92 -1.17 -27.50
C THR A 254 -3.72 -0.77 -26.26
N ALA A 255 -3.30 0.28 -25.54
CA ALA A 255 -4.02 0.80 -24.39
C ALA A 255 -5.37 1.41 -24.80
N LYS A 256 -5.44 2.14 -25.92
CA LYS A 256 -6.73 2.65 -26.47
C LYS A 256 -7.71 1.52 -26.78
N ILE A 257 -7.26 0.46 -27.45
CA ILE A 257 -8.10 -0.71 -27.75
C ILE A 257 -8.62 -1.35 -26.45
N TYR A 258 -7.79 -1.44 -25.41
CA TYR A 258 -8.18 -2.00 -24.12
C TYR A 258 -9.32 -1.22 -23.45
N PHE A 259 -9.32 0.12 -23.55
CA PHE A 259 -10.35 0.97 -22.95
C PHE A 259 -11.56 1.19 -23.86
N GLY A 260 -11.51 0.79 -25.13
CA GLY A 260 -12.53 1.01 -26.17
C GLY A 260 -12.28 2.27 -27.00
N GLU A 261 -12.99 2.38 -28.14
CA GLU A 261 -12.76 3.43 -29.16
C GLU A 261 -13.10 4.87 -28.70
N GLY A 262 -13.50 5.07 -27.47
CA GLY A 262 -13.86 6.38 -26.91
C GLY A 262 -12.67 7.21 -26.37
N TYR A 263 -11.43 6.70 -26.49
CA TYR A 263 -10.23 7.36 -25.95
C TYR A 263 -9.13 7.58 -27.00
#